data_f91868a36cea2f7800f89ad818b38040
#
_entry.id   f91868a36cea2f7800f89ad818b38040
#
_cell.length_a   1.000
_cell.length_b   1.000
_cell.length_c   1.000
_cell.angle_alpha   90.00
_cell.angle_beta   90.00
_cell.angle_gamma   90.00
#
_symmetry.space_group_name_H-M   'P 1'
#
loop_
_entity.id
_entity.type
_entity.pdbx_description
1 polymer ?
#
loop_
_entity_poly.entity_id
_entity_poly.type
_entity_poly.pdbx_seq_one_letter_code
_entity_poly.pdbx_strand_id
1 'polypeptide(L)'
;AYGRKGPRASWPGYDYLMQAEAGFLSLTGDPDGPPARFGLSMVDFMTGVGLAYALVAGLISARSTGIGQDLDISLFDVALSNMNYLAAWYLNEGEVQRRLPRSAHPSLTPCQLYRTKDGWIFIMCNKEKFWPALCDALNKPEWKEDGKYNNFQGRLTHRDQLTELIDHALSNRPTEDWLKIFAGTVPAAPVNDL
;
A
#
# COMPACT_ATOMS: atom_id res chain seq x y z
N ALA A 1 -11.16 8.51 -20.57
CA ALA A 1 -9.79 8.28 -20.15
C ALA A 1 -9.16 9.55 -19.56
N TYR A 2 -8.87 10.57 -20.37
CA TYR A 2 -8.16 11.80 -19.98
C TYR A 2 -9.07 13.01 -19.71
N GLY A 3 -10.38 12.81 -19.64
CA GLY A 3 -11.37 13.88 -19.50
C GLY A 3 -11.88 14.39 -20.86
N ARG A 4 -12.94 15.22 -20.80
CA ARG A 4 -13.63 15.73 -22.02
C ARG A 4 -12.94 16.96 -22.63
N LYS A 5 -11.99 17.57 -21.91
CA LYS A 5 -11.27 18.78 -22.31
C LYS A 5 -9.76 18.54 -22.24
N GLY A 6 -9.02 19.42 -22.95
CA GLY A 6 -7.56 19.37 -22.93
C GLY A 6 -6.95 18.66 -24.15
N PRO A 7 -5.61 18.67 -24.25
CA PRO A 7 -4.91 18.21 -25.45
C PRO A 7 -5.06 16.70 -25.72
N ARG A 8 -5.44 15.93 -24.71
CA ARG A 8 -5.57 14.46 -24.78
C ARG A 8 -7.03 13.97 -24.70
N ALA A 9 -8.02 14.85 -24.84
CA ALA A 9 -9.43 14.49 -24.72
C ALA A 9 -9.88 13.40 -25.72
N SER A 10 -9.29 13.36 -26.90
CA SER A 10 -9.56 12.35 -27.94
C SER A 10 -8.65 11.11 -27.88
N TRP A 11 -7.71 11.05 -26.93
CA TRP A 11 -6.80 9.93 -26.86
C TRP A 11 -7.48 8.68 -26.27
N PRO A 12 -7.20 7.50 -26.82
CA PRO A 12 -7.65 6.27 -26.21
C PRO A 12 -6.95 6.05 -24.87
N GLY A 13 -7.67 5.50 -23.90
CA GLY A 13 -7.11 5.20 -22.60
C GLY A 13 -7.89 4.08 -21.91
N TYR A 14 -7.17 3.25 -21.22
CA TYR A 14 -7.64 2.11 -20.47
C TYR A 14 -6.95 2.07 -19.10
N ASP A 15 -7.49 1.32 -18.17
CA ASP A 15 -6.97 1.16 -16.82
C ASP A 15 -5.44 1.02 -16.78
N TYR A 16 -4.88 0.03 -17.47
CA TYR A 16 -3.44 -0.28 -17.40
C TYR A 16 -2.55 0.82 -17.98
N LEU A 17 -3.06 1.58 -18.96
CA LEU A 17 -2.36 2.76 -19.47
C LEU A 17 -2.34 3.87 -18.40
N MET A 18 -3.47 4.05 -17.70
CA MET A 18 -3.55 5.02 -16.59
C MET A 18 -2.66 4.62 -15.44
N GLN A 19 -2.60 3.33 -15.10
CA GLN A 19 -1.65 2.83 -14.10
C GLN A 19 -0.19 3.16 -14.47
N ALA A 20 0.17 2.95 -15.73
CA ALA A 20 1.53 3.25 -16.20
C ALA A 20 1.83 4.75 -16.12
N GLU A 21 0.95 5.56 -16.66
CA GLU A 21 1.17 7.00 -16.83
C GLU A 21 1.05 7.78 -15.51
N ALA A 22 0.15 7.38 -14.63
CA ALA A 22 0.01 7.98 -13.30
C ALA A 22 1.12 7.56 -12.32
N GLY A 23 1.95 6.56 -12.67
CA GLY A 23 3.08 6.16 -11.84
C GLY A 23 2.88 4.91 -10.96
N PHE A 24 1.72 4.23 -11.00
CA PHE A 24 1.49 3.02 -10.19
C PHE A 24 2.51 1.93 -10.48
N LEU A 25 2.92 1.76 -11.75
CA LEU A 25 3.89 0.74 -12.13
C LEU A 25 5.28 0.99 -11.54
N SER A 26 5.63 2.25 -11.29
CA SER A 26 6.91 2.60 -10.67
C SER A 26 6.96 2.29 -9.16
N LEU A 27 5.81 2.03 -8.55
CA LEU A 27 5.65 1.73 -7.12
C LEU A 27 5.39 0.25 -6.85
N THR A 28 5.03 -0.53 -7.88
CA THR A 28 4.59 -1.93 -7.73
C THR A 28 5.64 -2.89 -8.26
N GLY A 29 5.86 -3.97 -7.52
CA GLY A 29 6.81 -5.04 -7.88
C GLY A 29 8.14 -4.96 -7.12
N ASP A 30 9.04 -5.89 -7.47
CA ASP A 30 10.37 -5.95 -6.89
C ASP A 30 11.27 -4.82 -7.43
N PRO A 31 12.14 -4.20 -6.63
CA PRO A 31 13.06 -3.14 -7.07
C PRO A 31 13.90 -3.51 -8.29
N ASP A 32 14.42 -4.73 -8.32
CA ASP A 32 15.31 -5.21 -9.37
C ASP A 32 14.58 -5.83 -10.56
N GLY A 33 13.25 -5.98 -10.45
CA GLY A 33 12.39 -6.50 -11.51
C GLY A 33 11.88 -5.39 -12.44
N PRO A 34 11.20 -5.74 -13.55
CA PRO A 34 10.50 -4.76 -14.39
C PRO A 34 9.36 -4.11 -13.59
N PRO A 35 8.94 -2.88 -13.98
CA PRO A 35 7.72 -2.29 -13.44
C PRO A 35 6.52 -3.23 -13.57
N ALA A 36 5.75 -3.38 -12.50
CA ALA A 36 4.61 -4.29 -12.48
C ALA A 36 3.29 -3.51 -12.32
N ARG A 37 2.28 -3.91 -13.08
CA ARG A 37 0.93 -3.39 -12.89
C ARG A 37 0.26 -4.02 -11.66
N PHE A 38 -0.71 -3.35 -11.08
CA PHE A 38 -1.63 -3.99 -10.16
C PHE A 38 -2.46 -5.06 -10.89
N GLY A 39 -2.70 -6.19 -10.27
CA GLY A 39 -3.32 -7.37 -10.90
C GLY A 39 -4.73 -7.16 -11.44
N LEU A 40 -5.45 -6.15 -10.94
CA LEU A 40 -6.83 -5.83 -11.30
C LEU A 40 -6.92 -4.48 -12.02
N SER A 41 -8.07 -4.22 -12.68
CA SER A 41 -8.42 -2.91 -13.26
C SER A 41 -8.86 -1.93 -12.17
N MET A 42 -7.94 -1.56 -11.29
CA MET A 42 -8.23 -0.74 -10.11
C MET A 42 -8.60 0.69 -10.43
N VAL A 43 -8.02 1.28 -11.47
CA VAL A 43 -8.34 2.65 -11.90
C VAL A 43 -9.78 2.73 -12.41
N ASP A 44 -10.22 1.74 -13.19
CA ASP A 44 -11.62 1.64 -13.63
C ASP A 44 -12.56 1.55 -12.44
N PHE A 45 -12.26 0.67 -11.48
CA PHE A 45 -13.05 0.49 -10.26
C PHE A 45 -13.13 1.77 -9.44
N MET A 46 -11.99 2.41 -9.16
CA MET A 46 -11.93 3.66 -8.40
C MET A 46 -12.69 4.79 -9.12
N THR A 47 -12.61 4.83 -10.46
CA THR A 47 -13.34 5.80 -11.27
C THR A 47 -14.84 5.56 -11.19
N GLY A 48 -15.28 4.30 -11.24
CA GLY A 48 -16.69 3.93 -11.06
C GLY A 48 -17.24 4.37 -9.70
N VAL A 49 -16.49 4.15 -8.62
CA VAL A 49 -16.86 4.62 -7.27
C VAL A 49 -16.88 6.16 -7.20
N GLY A 50 -15.88 6.83 -7.76
CA GLY A 50 -15.83 8.29 -7.84
C GLY A 50 -17.02 8.88 -8.61
N LEU A 51 -17.41 8.25 -9.72
CA LEU A 51 -18.59 8.66 -10.49
C LEU A 51 -19.89 8.47 -9.68
N ALA A 52 -20.04 7.34 -9.00
CA ALA A 52 -21.20 7.09 -8.15
C ALA A 52 -21.31 8.14 -7.04
N TYR A 53 -20.20 8.49 -6.40
CA TYR A 53 -20.14 9.55 -5.39
C TYR A 53 -20.53 10.91 -5.96
N ALA A 54 -19.98 11.29 -7.12
CA ALA A 54 -20.31 12.54 -7.79
C ALA A 54 -21.79 12.63 -8.20
N LEU A 55 -22.36 11.50 -8.70
CA LEU A 55 -23.79 11.42 -9.06
C LEU A 55 -24.69 11.68 -7.84
N VAL A 56 -24.39 11.05 -6.70
CA VAL A 56 -25.17 11.29 -5.46
C VAL A 56 -25.06 12.74 -5.00
N ALA A 57 -23.85 13.32 -5.00
CA ALA A 57 -23.64 14.72 -4.65
C ALA A 57 -24.38 15.67 -5.60
N GLY A 58 -24.31 15.41 -6.90
CA GLY A 58 -25.04 16.17 -7.92
C GLY A 58 -26.55 16.09 -7.77
N LEU A 59 -27.08 14.90 -7.44
CA LEU A 59 -28.50 14.70 -7.19
C LEU A 59 -28.99 15.47 -5.93
N ILE A 60 -28.22 15.43 -4.85
CA ILE A 60 -28.53 16.20 -3.64
C ILE A 60 -28.55 17.70 -3.94
N SER A 61 -27.53 18.18 -4.67
CA SER A 61 -27.46 19.58 -5.11
C SER A 61 -28.67 19.97 -5.97
N ALA A 62 -29.01 19.16 -6.98
CA ALA A 62 -30.15 19.43 -7.85
C ALA A 62 -31.50 19.43 -7.09
N ARG A 63 -31.66 18.54 -6.12
CA ARG A 63 -32.87 18.50 -5.28
C ARG A 63 -32.99 19.75 -4.37
N SER A 64 -31.89 20.28 -3.88
CA SER A 64 -31.88 21.43 -3.01
C SER A 64 -31.99 22.79 -3.75
N THR A 65 -31.41 22.86 -4.96
CA THR A 65 -31.33 24.10 -5.74
C THR A 65 -32.32 24.18 -6.91
N GLY A 66 -32.89 23.06 -7.32
CA GLY A 66 -33.67 22.94 -8.54
C GLY A 66 -32.85 22.98 -9.85
N ILE A 67 -31.52 23.01 -9.74
CA ILE A 67 -30.60 23.13 -10.89
C ILE A 67 -29.82 21.84 -11.09
N GLY A 68 -29.99 21.20 -12.26
CA GLY A 68 -29.17 20.07 -12.68
C GLY A 68 -27.77 20.49 -13.17
N GLN A 69 -26.84 19.55 -13.16
CA GLN A 69 -25.47 19.80 -13.65
C GLN A 69 -24.91 18.58 -14.36
N ASP A 70 -24.00 18.81 -15.30
CA ASP A 70 -23.18 17.76 -15.90
C ASP A 70 -22.03 17.41 -14.97
N LEU A 71 -21.74 16.11 -14.87
CA LEU A 71 -20.61 15.57 -14.09
C LEU A 71 -19.61 14.94 -15.05
N ASP A 72 -18.35 15.31 -14.94
CA ASP A 72 -17.25 14.78 -15.73
C ASP A 72 -16.17 14.21 -14.80
N ILE A 73 -15.83 12.94 -14.97
CA ILE A 73 -14.79 12.26 -14.20
C ILE A 73 -13.90 11.53 -15.21
N SER A 74 -12.59 11.68 -15.06
CA SER A 74 -11.64 10.97 -15.90
C SER A 74 -10.88 9.88 -15.14
N LEU A 75 -10.51 8.83 -15.85
CA LEU A 75 -9.63 7.77 -15.29
C LEU A 75 -8.31 8.37 -14.81
N PHE A 76 -7.73 9.29 -15.60
CA PHE A 76 -6.45 9.90 -15.28
C PHE A 76 -6.47 10.73 -14.00
N ASP A 77 -7.50 11.60 -13.84
CA ASP A 77 -7.64 12.41 -12.63
C ASP A 77 -7.85 11.55 -11.39
N VAL A 78 -8.66 10.48 -11.52
CA VAL A 78 -8.88 9.53 -10.43
C VAL A 78 -7.59 8.78 -10.11
N ALA A 79 -6.81 8.33 -11.11
CA ALA A 79 -5.53 7.70 -10.89
C ALA A 79 -4.57 8.61 -10.12
N LEU A 80 -4.41 9.86 -10.55
CA LEU A 80 -3.55 10.83 -9.86
C LEU A 80 -4.03 11.11 -8.42
N SER A 81 -5.35 11.27 -8.22
CA SER A 81 -5.92 11.47 -6.88
C SER A 81 -5.62 10.29 -5.95
N ASN A 82 -5.60 9.07 -6.47
CA ASN A 82 -5.32 7.85 -5.70
C ASN A 82 -3.83 7.61 -5.43
N MET A 83 -2.92 8.42 -5.95
CA MET A 83 -1.52 8.44 -5.49
C MET A 83 -1.38 8.90 -4.04
N ASN A 84 -2.40 9.57 -3.50
CA ASN A 84 -2.61 9.83 -2.09
C ASN A 84 -1.38 10.50 -1.42
N TYR A 85 -0.91 9.95 -0.28
CA TYR A 85 0.19 10.53 0.49
C TYR A 85 1.53 10.52 -0.26
N LEU A 86 1.74 9.60 -1.20
CA LEU A 86 2.97 9.57 -2.00
C LEU A 86 3.05 10.79 -2.93
N ALA A 87 1.92 11.17 -3.54
CA ALA A 87 1.85 12.41 -4.31
C ALA A 87 2.03 13.64 -3.41
N ALA A 88 1.46 13.63 -2.19
CA ALA A 88 1.62 14.71 -1.23
C ALA A 88 3.10 14.88 -0.83
N TRP A 89 3.83 13.81 -0.55
CA TRP A 89 5.27 13.88 -0.24
C TRP A 89 6.08 14.44 -1.40
N TYR A 90 5.79 13.97 -2.63
CA TYR A 90 6.47 14.50 -3.81
C TYR A 90 6.20 15.99 -4.03
N LEU A 91 4.93 16.42 -3.94
CA LEU A 91 4.53 17.81 -4.20
C LEU A 91 5.02 18.80 -3.14
N ASN A 92 5.18 18.36 -1.89
CA ASN A 92 5.60 19.23 -0.79
C ASN A 92 7.10 19.19 -0.49
N GLU A 93 7.72 18.02 -0.67
CA GLU A 93 9.11 17.78 -0.22
C GLU A 93 10.04 17.27 -1.33
N GLY A 94 9.50 17.00 -2.53
CA GLY A 94 10.26 16.44 -3.64
C GLY A 94 10.62 14.96 -3.48
N GLU A 95 10.03 14.27 -2.50
CA GLU A 95 10.32 12.87 -2.20
C GLU A 95 9.78 11.93 -3.28
N VAL A 96 10.70 11.33 -4.06
CA VAL A 96 10.36 10.35 -5.09
C VAL A 96 10.38 8.96 -4.51
N GLN A 97 9.20 8.38 -4.30
CA GLN A 97 9.08 7.01 -3.83
C GLN A 97 9.49 6.01 -4.90
N ARG A 98 10.10 4.91 -4.47
CA ARG A 98 10.54 3.80 -5.32
C ARG A 98 10.01 2.49 -4.79
N ARG A 99 10.06 1.46 -5.62
CA ARG A 99 9.76 0.09 -5.18
C ARG A 99 10.74 -0.32 -4.09
N LEU A 100 10.22 -0.99 -3.08
CA LEU A 100 11.02 -1.54 -1.99
C LEU A 100 10.92 -3.07 -1.99
N PRO A 101 11.98 -3.78 -1.57
CA PRO A 101 11.93 -5.23 -1.48
C PRO A 101 10.76 -5.70 -0.62
N ARG A 102 10.17 -6.85 -0.99
CA ARG A 102 9.15 -7.53 -0.17
C ARG A 102 7.92 -6.69 0.13
N SER A 103 7.53 -5.81 -0.79
CA SER A 103 6.39 -4.90 -0.62
C SER A 103 6.48 -4.06 0.67
N ALA A 104 7.68 -3.63 1.04
CA ALA A 104 7.93 -2.88 2.26
C ALA A 104 7.29 -1.49 2.22
N HIS A 105 6.76 -1.05 3.35
CA HIS A 105 6.27 0.32 3.52
C HIS A 105 7.45 1.31 3.54
N PRO A 106 7.36 2.46 2.87
CA PRO A 106 8.50 3.40 2.78
C PRO A 106 8.97 3.95 4.13
N SER A 107 8.09 4.16 5.09
CA SER A 107 8.41 4.82 6.36
C SER A 107 8.15 3.97 7.61
N LEU A 108 7.68 2.73 7.49
CA LEU A 108 7.34 1.85 8.62
C LEU A 108 8.10 0.53 8.55
N THR A 109 8.59 0.06 9.70
CA THR A 109 9.25 -1.24 9.87
C THR A 109 8.99 -1.77 11.28
N PRO A 110 8.54 -3.06 11.42
CA PRO A 110 8.14 -4.03 10.39
C PRO A 110 6.80 -3.68 9.70
N CYS A 111 6.82 -3.58 8.39
CA CYS A 111 5.62 -3.46 7.56
C CYS A 111 5.93 -3.97 6.15
N GLN A 112 5.91 -5.30 5.96
CA GLN A 112 6.29 -5.98 4.71
C GLN A 112 6.02 -7.47 4.75
N LEU A 113 6.38 -8.17 3.67
CA LEU A 113 6.41 -9.63 3.60
C LEU A 113 7.63 -10.22 4.31
N TYR A 114 7.39 -11.30 5.06
CA TYR A 114 8.41 -12.11 5.72
C TYR A 114 8.30 -13.59 5.33
N ARG A 115 9.42 -14.30 5.31
CA ARG A 115 9.45 -15.73 5.03
C ARG A 115 9.09 -16.54 6.27
N THR A 116 8.21 -17.50 6.09
CA THR A 116 7.92 -18.58 7.03
C THR A 116 8.52 -19.89 6.53
N LYS A 117 8.28 -20.98 7.24
CA LYS A 117 8.75 -22.30 6.83
C LYS A 117 8.20 -22.74 5.46
N ASP A 118 6.97 -22.37 5.12
CA ASP A 118 6.21 -22.87 3.97
C ASP A 118 5.71 -21.79 3.00
N GLY A 119 5.98 -20.51 3.27
CA GLY A 119 5.46 -19.45 2.42
C GLY A 119 5.81 -18.05 2.90
N TRP A 120 4.82 -17.16 2.79
CA TRP A 120 4.95 -15.77 3.12
C TRP A 120 3.85 -15.31 4.07
N ILE A 121 4.20 -14.44 5.01
CA ILE A 121 3.29 -13.72 5.88
C ILE A 121 3.54 -12.21 5.74
N PHE A 122 2.47 -11.43 5.66
CA PHE A 122 2.58 -9.96 5.76
C PHE A 122 2.42 -9.56 7.22
N ILE A 123 3.37 -8.81 7.77
CA ILE A 123 3.31 -8.27 9.14
C ILE A 123 3.30 -6.75 9.05
N MET A 124 2.42 -6.09 9.83
CA MET A 124 2.25 -4.64 9.83
C MET A 124 2.26 -4.06 11.25
N CYS A 125 3.44 -3.75 11.77
CA CYS A 125 3.59 -3.07 13.06
C CYS A 125 3.57 -1.54 12.88
N ASN A 126 2.42 -0.98 12.53
CA ASN A 126 2.22 0.45 12.26
C ASN A 126 1.98 1.32 13.52
N LYS A 127 2.02 0.73 14.70
CA LYS A 127 1.97 1.42 16.00
C LYS A 127 3.02 0.82 16.92
N GLU A 128 3.63 1.65 17.77
CA GLU A 128 4.70 1.18 18.68
C GLU A 128 4.28 0.00 19.56
N LYS A 129 3.02 -0.08 19.98
CA LYS A 129 2.51 -1.18 20.78
C LYS A 129 2.62 -2.57 20.15
N PHE A 130 2.71 -2.64 18.82
CA PHE A 130 2.80 -3.93 18.11
C PHE A 130 4.21 -4.49 18.08
N TRP A 131 5.23 -3.65 18.24
CA TRP A 131 6.61 -4.10 18.26
C TRP A 131 6.91 -5.01 19.47
N PRO A 132 6.63 -4.62 20.74
CA PRO A 132 6.80 -5.52 21.86
C PRO A 132 6.02 -6.83 21.72
N ALA A 133 4.78 -6.77 21.23
CA ALA A 133 3.96 -7.96 21.00
C ALA A 133 4.60 -8.92 19.97
N LEU A 134 5.17 -8.38 18.89
CA LEU A 134 5.90 -9.18 17.89
C LEU A 134 7.15 -9.81 18.52
N CYS A 135 7.93 -9.05 19.29
CA CYS A 135 9.11 -9.58 19.99
C CYS A 135 8.76 -10.75 20.91
N ASP A 136 7.69 -10.61 21.69
CA ASP A 136 7.21 -11.68 22.59
C ASP A 136 6.76 -12.92 21.79
N ALA A 137 5.97 -12.72 20.76
CA ALA A 137 5.46 -13.80 19.92
C ALA A 137 6.58 -14.57 19.20
N LEU A 138 7.66 -13.88 18.81
CA LEU A 138 8.86 -14.48 18.22
C LEU A 138 9.83 -15.09 19.26
N ASN A 139 9.53 -14.96 20.55
CA ASN A 139 10.42 -15.32 21.67
C ASN A 139 11.78 -14.60 21.60
N LYS A 140 11.72 -13.29 21.30
CA LYS A 140 12.87 -12.38 21.16
C LYS A 140 12.68 -11.11 22.02
N PRO A 141 12.43 -11.24 23.34
CA PRO A 141 12.17 -10.08 24.20
C PRO A 141 13.35 -9.09 24.25
N GLU A 142 14.57 -9.56 24.02
CA GLU A 142 15.78 -8.75 24.00
C GLU A 142 15.76 -7.65 22.92
N TRP A 143 15.01 -7.83 21.83
CA TRP A 143 14.90 -6.83 20.75
C TRP A 143 14.13 -5.58 21.19
N LYS A 144 13.33 -5.66 22.24
CA LYS A 144 12.57 -4.51 22.77
C LYS A 144 13.49 -3.42 23.32
N GLU A 145 14.58 -3.84 23.95
CA GLU A 145 15.54 -2.94 24.63
C GLU A 145 16.77 -2.64 23.76
N ASP A 146 16.90 -3.31 22.62
CA ASP A 146 18.00 -3.04 21.69
C ASP A 146 17.85 -1.64 21.09
N GLY A 147 18.85 -0.78 21.30
CA GLY A 147 18.86 0.60 20.81
C GLY A 147 18.67 0.75 19.30
N LYS A 148 18.93 -0.31 18.53
CA LYS A 148 18.67 -0.35 17.09
C LYS A 148 17.19 -0.52 16.74
N TYR A 149 16.39 -1.16 17.63
CA TYR A 149 15.03 -1.60 17.30
C TYR A 149 13.96 -1.07 18.23
N ASN A 150 14.32 -0.40 19.32
CA ASN A 150 13.39 0.05 20.35
C ASN A 150 12.44 1.20 19.93
N ASN A 151 12.61 1.74 18.75
CA ASN A 151 11.75 2.81 18.18
C ASN A 151 11.62 2.70 16.66
N PHE A 152 10.63 3.39 16.07
CA PHE A 152 10.39 3.35 14.63
C PHE A 152 11.59 3.75 13.78
N GLN A 153 12.26 4.83 14.13
CA GLN A 153 13.39 5.33 13.35
C GLN A 153 14.56 4.34 13.34
N GLY A 154 14.86 3.76 14.49
CA GLY A 154 15.88 2.73 14.61
C GLY A 154 15.57 1.51 13.75
N ARG A 155 14.34 0.99 13.82
CA ARG A 155 13.90 -0.13 13.00
C ARG A 155 13.94 0.19 11.49
N LEU A 156 13.54 1.40 11.11
CA LEU A 156 13.60 1.84 9.71
C LEU A 156 15.04 1.89 9.20
N THR A 157 15.95 2.46 9.98
CA THR A 157 17.38 2.56 9.65
C THR A 157 18.04 1.19 9.51
N HIS A 158 17.63 0.22 10.32
CA HIS A 158 18.20 -1.14 10.34
C HIS A 158 17.27 -2.19 9.70
N ARG A 159 16.41 -1.76 8.75
CA ARG A 159 15.37 -2.59 8.13
C ARG A 159 15.91 -3.93 7.61
N ASP A 160 16.98 -3.90 6.83
CA ASP A 160 17.49 -5.10 6.17
C ASP A 160 17.97 -6.13 7.20
N GLN A 161 18.75 -5.69 8.18
CA GLN A 161 19.19 -6.54 9.28
C GLN A 161 18.01 -7.11 10.07
N LEU A 162 17.03 -6.27 10.40
CA LEU A 162 15.82 -6.68 11.12
C LEU A 162 14.98 -7.67 10.30
N THR A 163 14.92 -7.49 9.00
CA THR A 163 14.21 -8.39 8.10
C THR A 163 14.79 -9.81 8.15
N GLU A 164 16.12 -9.94 8.09
CA GLU A 164 16.80 -11.23 8.19
C GLU A 164 16.57 -11.90 9.55
N LEU A 165 16.62 -11.13 10.64
CA LEU A 165 16.35 -11.63 11.98
C LEU A 165 14.93 -12.16 12.15
N ILE A 166 13.93 -11.42 11.63
CA ILE A 166 12.53 -11.84 11.69
C ILE A 166 12.30 -13.07 10.81
N ASP A 167 12.83 -13.10 9.58
CA ASP A 167 12.77 -14.28 8.72
C ASP A 167 13.33 -15.52 9.40
N HIS A 168 14.51 -15.38 10.02
CA HIS A 168 15.13 -16.49 10.75
C HIS A 168 14.23 -16.98 11.89
N ALA A 169 13.64 -16.07 12.65
CA ALA A 169 12.72 -16.42 13.74
C ALA A 169 11.44 -17.12 13.22
N LEU A 170 10.93 -16.71 12.05
CA LEU A 170 9.72 -17.25 11.45
C LEU A 170 9.93 -18.60 10.73
N SER A 171 11.16 -18.92 10.34
CA SER A 171 11.49 -20.08 9.50
C SER A 171 11.17 -21.45 10.13
N ASN A 172 10.98 -21.51 11.44
CA ASN A 172 10.79 -22.76 12.18
C ASN A 172 9.35 -23.29 12.20
N ARG A 173 8.36 -22.49 11.75
CA ARG A 173 6.93 -22.87 11.76
C ARG A 173 6.23 -22.50 10.45
N PRO A 174 5.15 -23.23 10.09
CA PRO A 174 4.26 -22.87 9.00
C PRO A 174 3.57 -21.50 9.23
N THR A 175 3.15 -20.88 8.14
CA THR A 175 2.40 -19.60 8.16
C THR A 175 1.17 -19.67 9.06
N GLU A 176 0.39 -20.75 8.95
CA GLU A 176 -0.85 -20.94 9.73
C GLU A 176 -0.60 -20.93 11.24
N ASP A 177 0.49 -21.54 11.69
CA ASP A 177 0.81 -21.58 13.12
C ASP A 177 1.22 -20.20 13.65
N TRP A 178 1.96 -19.44 12.84
CA TRP A 178 2.29 -18.04 13.17
C TRP A 178 1.04 -17.17 13.25
N LEU A 179 0.10 -17.33 12.34
CA LEU A 179 -1.17 -16.58 12.38
C LEU A 179 -1.97 -16.86 13.66
N LYS A 180 -1.97 -18.12 14.14
CA LYS A 180 -2.59 -18.47 15.43
C LYS A 180 -1.90 -17.78 16.61
N ILE A 181 -0.54 -17.73 16.60
CA ILE A 181 0.25 -17.07 17.64
C ILE A 181 0.01 -15.55 17.62
N PHE A 182 -0.08 -14.94 16.45
CA PHE A 182 -0.26 -13.49 16.28
C PHE A 182 -1.70 -13.02 16.51
N ALA A 183 -2.66 -13.93 16.50
CA ALA A 183 -4.08 -13.59 16.58
C ALA A 183 -4.41 -12.63 17.75
N GLY A 184 -5.00 -11.48 17.42
CA GLY A 184 -5.40 -10.46 18.39
C GLY A 184 -4.26 -9.60 18.96
N THR A 185 -2.99 -9.88 18.65
CA THR A 185 -1.83 -9.17 19.23
C THR A 185 -0.94 -8.50 18.18
N VAL A 186 -0.61 -9.19 17.10
CA VAL A 186 0.23 -8.70 16.03
C VAL A 186 -0.56 -8.64 14.73
N PRO A 187 -0.67 -7.48 14.07
CA PRO A 187 -1.33 -7.40 12.77
C PRO A 187 -0.54 -8.19 11.73
N ALA A 188 -1.11 -9.30 11.29
CA ALA A 188 -0.52 -10.16 10.28
C ALA A 188 -1.58 -10.83 9.43
N ALA A 189 -1.25 -11.17 8.19
CA ALA A 189 -2.12 -11.84 7.25
C ALA A 189 -1.33 -12.82 6.37
N PRO A 190 -1.95 -13.93 5.93
CA PRO A 190 -1.36 -14.81 4.93
C PRO A 190 -1.39 -14.15 3.55
N VAL A 191 -0.56 -14.62 2.65
CA VAL A 191 -0.69 -14.33 1.22
C VAL A 191 -1.52 -15.45 0.60
N ASN A 192 -2.79 -15.17 0.38
CA ASN A 192 -3.74 -16.15 -0.16
C ASN A 192 -3.81 -16.08 -1.69
N ASP A 193 -4.10 -17.24 -2.30
CA ASP A 193 -4.60 -17.33 -3.67
C ASP A 193 -6.11 -16.97 -3.71
N LEU A 194 -6.67 -16.83 -4.94
CA LEU A 194 -8.09 -16.63 -5.18
C LEU A 194 -8.88 -17.91 -4.93
#